data_9a76015406eb6730130204d366bf99fc
#
_entry.id   9a76015406eb6730130204d366bf99fc
#
_cell.length_a   1.000
_cell.length_b   1.000
_cell.length_c   1.000
_cell.angle_alpha   90.00
_cell.angle_beta   90.00
_cell.angle_gamma   90.00
#
_symmetry.space_group_name_H-M   'P 1'
#
loop_
_entity.id
_entity.type
_entity.pdbx_description
1 polymer ?
#
loop_
_entity_poly.entity_id
_entity_poly.type
_entity_poly.pdbx_seq_one_letter_code
_entity_poly.pdbx_strand_id
1 'polypeptide(L)'
;RCLDRLALTGEPRARIEAAGTMAGPVARRLQAKRLPPSAVDEALRPVPPAAALSAWLRGGARARRRIEWYLAEGRAVHPRLTGGDLLALGVPRGPRVGRALAMLRRRRLDGEAGSLAEERELVKEWMTSGKEA
;
A
#
# COMPACT_ATOMS: atom_id res chain seq x y z
N ARG A 1 -31.24 10.70 14.72
CA ARG A 1 -31.13 9.89 14.70
C ARG A 1 -30.25 9.44 13.89
N CYS A 2 -30.30 9.65 12.91
CA CYS A 2 -29.48 9.09 12.14
C CYS A 2 -28.15 9.24 12.52
N LEU A 3 -27.74 10.34 12.85
CA LEU A 3 -26.47 10.48 13.18
C LEU A 3 -26.16 9.60 14.22
N ASP A 4 -26.93 9.59 15.13
CA ASP A 4 -26.66 8.79 16.15
C ASP A 4 -26.69 7.48 15.80
N ARG A 5 -27.62 7.11 15.06
CA ARG A 5 -27.75 5.86 14.73
C ARG A 5 -26.58 5.47 14.10
N LEU A 6 -26.10 6.14 13.30
CA LEU A 6 -25.05 5.73 12.61
C LEU A 6 -23.93 5.71 13.41
N ALA A 7 -23.95 6.51 14.19
CA ALA A 7 -22.88 6.62 14.90
C ALA A 7 -22.72 5.54 15.65
N LEU A 8 -23.62 5.11 15.75
CA LEU A 8 -23.58 4.17 16.28
C LEU A 8 -22.72 4.15 17.19
N THR A 9 -22.86 4.68 17.80
CA THR A 9 -22.37 4.28 18.82
C THR A 9 -20.97 4.24 18.95
N GLY A 10 -20.24 4.56 19.24
CA GLY A 10 -18.90 4.51 19.60
C GLY A 10 -17.94 4.31 18.52
N GLU A 11 -18.35 3.73 17.46
CA GLU A 11 -17.43 3.47 16.41
C GLU A 11 -16.74 4.68 15.83
N PRO A 12 -17.42 5.74 15.52
CA PRO A 12 -16.75 6.93 15.01
C PRO A 12 -15.70 7.44 15.96
N ARG A 13 -16.00 7.37 17.25
CA ARG A 13 -15.04 7.83 18.22
C ARG A 13 -13.83 6.94 18.26
N ALA A 14 -14.02 5.64 18.22
CA ALA A 14 -12.91 4.72 18.21
C ALA A 14 -12.03 4.94 16.99
N ARG A 15 -12.63 5.23 15.84
CA ARG A 15 -11.85 5.49 14.65
C ARG A 15 -11.02 6.74 14.78
N ILE A 16 -11.56 7.78 15.35
CA ILE A 16 -10.84 9.03 15.53
C ILE A 16 -9.67 8.81 16.48
N GLU A 17 -9.87 8.05 17.54
CA GLU A 17 -8.81 7.76 18.47
C GLU A 17 -7.71 6.93 17.82
N ALA A 18 -8.10 5.92 17.06
CA ALA A 18 -7.13 5.10 16.36
C ALA A 18 -6.36 5.93 15.34
N ALA A 19 -7.04 6.83 14.63
CA ALA A 19 -6.39 7.69 13.67
C ALA A 19 -5.34 8.56 14.33
N GLY A 20 -5.68 9.12 15.49
CA GLY A 20 -4.75 9.95 16.24
C GLY A 20 -3.54 9.17 16.72
N THR A 21 -3.75 7.92 17.13
CA THR A 21 -2.68 7.07 17.60
C THR A 21 -1.72 6.71 16.46
N MET A 22 -2.24 6.47 15.28
CA MET A 22 -1.42 6.09 14.13
C MET A 22 -0.69 7.25 13.47
N ALA A 23 -1.26 8.44 13.55
CA ALA A 23 -0.77 9.58 12.79
C ALA A 23 0.68 9.96 13.11
N GLY A 24 1.05 9.95 14.38
CA GLY A 24 2.40 10.33 14.79
C GLY A 24 3.48 9.39 14.24
N PRO A 25 3.36 8.07 14.47
CA PRO A 25 4.33 7.12 13.95
C PRO A 25 4.39 7.13 12.42
N VAL A 26 3.24 7.25 11.75
CA VAL A 26 3.19 7.30 10.29
C VAL A 26 3.92 8.54 9.79
N ALA A 27 3.63 9.71 10.37
CA ALA A 27 4.27 10.95 9.95
C ALA A 27 5.79 10.86 10.13
N ARG A 28 6.26 10.29 11.24
CA ARG A 28 7.69 10.14 11.47
C ARG A 28 8.34 9.22 10.45
N ARG A 29 7.67 8.12 10.15
CA ARG A 29 8.21 7.17 9.16
C ARG A 29 8.32 7.83 7.79
N LEU A 30 7.33 8.63 7.42
CA LEU A 30 7.32 9.29 6.14
C LEU A 30 8.27 10.48 6.03
N GLN A 31 8.88 10.89 7.14
CA GLN A 31 9.90 11.94 7.12
C GLN A 31 11.29 11.41 6.85
N ALA A 32 11.47 10.09 6.80
CA ALA A 32 12.78 9.50 6.57
C ALA A 32 13.42 10.06 5.29
N LYS A 33 14.73 10.26 5.33
CA LYS A 33 15.44 10.85 4.20
C LYS A 33 15.28 10.02 2.96
N ARG A 34 15.44 8.73 3.06
CA ARG A 34 15.30 7.83 1.93
C ARG A 34 14.19 6.86 2.21
N LEU A 35 13.21 6.85 1.36
CA LEU A 35 12.08 5.97 1.50
C LEU A 35 11.56 5.68 0.10
N PRO A 36 11.69 4.44 -0.38
CA PRO A 36 11.22 4.12 -1.72
C PRO A 36 9.69 4.18 -1.80
N PRO A 37 9.12 4.38 -2.97
CA PRO A 37 7.67 4.46 -3.12
C PRO A 37 6.93 3.26 -2.55
N SER A 38 7.50 2.05 -2.65
CA SER A 38 6.88 0.86 -2.08
C SER A 38 6.79 0.95 -0.56
N ALA A 39 7.76 1.55 0.09
CA ALA A 39 7.73 1.72 1.54
C ALA A 39 6.69 2.75 1.96
N VAL A 40 6.49 3.79 1.16
CA VAL A 40 5.42 4.77 1.39
C VAL A 40 4.07 4.06 1.30
N ASP A 41 3.88 3.22 0.28
CA ASP A 41 2.67 2.46 0.10
C ASP A 41 2.43 1.51 1.28
N GLU A 42 3.44 0.80 1.72
CA GLU A 42 3.32 -0.11 2.86
C GLU A 42 2.94 0.62 4.14
N ALA A 43 3.46 1.82 4.33
CA ALA A 43 3.14 2.60 5.51
C ALA A 43 1.72 3.14 5.48
N LEU A 44 1.23 3.51 4.30
CA LEU A 44 -0.08 4.15 4.17
C LEU A 44 -1.23 3.23 3.82
N ARG A 45 -0.94 2.06 3.24
CA ARG A 45 -2.00 1.15 2.84
C ARG A 45 -2.97 0.76 3.97
N PRO A 46 -2.49 0.39 5.15
CA PRO A 46 -3.40 0.03 6.24
C PRO A 46 -3.99 1.23 6.98
N VAL A 47 -3.59 2.44 6.60
CA VAL A 47 -3.96 3.63 7.34
C VAL A 47 -5.30 4.18 6.84
N PRO A 48 -6.28 4.37 7.72
CA PRO A 48 -7.57 4.95 7.31
C PRO A 48 -7.40 6.39 6.82
N PRO A 49 -8.31 6.89 5.99
CA PRO A 49 -8.22 8.27 5.49
C PRO A 49 -8.08 9.34 6.58
N ALA A 50 -8.77 9.16 7.70
CA ALA A 50 -8.66 10.13 8.79
C ALA A 50 -7.27 10.16 9.39
N ALA A 51 -6.64 8.98 9.52
CA ALA A 51 -5.28 8.91 10.04
C ALA A 51 -4.28 9.47 9.04
N ALA A 52 -4.51 9.26 7.75
CA ALA A 52 -3.65 9.82 6.71
C ALA A 52 -3.71 11.35 6.74
N LEU A 53 -4.89 11.92 6.91
CA LEU A 53 -5.04 13.36 7.00
C LEU A 53 -4.34 13.89 8.24
N SER A 54 -4.49 13.22 9.38
CA SER A 54 -3.82 13.63 10.60
C SER A 54 -2.30 13.57 10.44
N ALA A 55 -1.80 12.55 9.78
CA ALA A 55 -0.37 12.42 9.51
C ALA A 55 0.11 13.55 8.60
N TRP A 56 -0.70 13.94 7.64
CA TRP A 56 -0.39 15.05 6.74
C TRP A 56 -0.29 16.36 7.53
N LEU A 57 -1.24 16.58 8.43
CA LEU A 57 -1.23 17.79 9.25
C LEU A 57 -0.04 17.83 10.20
N ARG A 58 0.36 16.70 10.73
CA ARG A 58 1.47 16.65 11.69
C ARG A 58 2.84 16.56 11.03
N GLY A 59 2.89 16.11 9.80
CA GLY A 59 4.16 15.86 9.13
C GLY A 59 4.80 17.10 8.56
N GLY A 60 6.07 16.99 8.26
CA GLY A 60 6.79 18.06 7.58
C GLY A 60 6.61 17.94 6.07
N ALA A 61 7.30 18.77 5.33
CA ALA A 61 7.14 18.84 3.88
C ALA A 61 7.36 17.49 3.18
N ARG A 62 8.33 16.71 3.64
CA ARG A 62 8.63 15.42 3.03
C ARG A 62 7.49 14.43 3.23
N ALA A 63 6.99 14.34 4.45
CA ALA A 63 5.87 13.45 4.74
C ALA A 63 4.63 13.86 3.97
N ARG A 64 4.35 15.16 3.90
CA ARG A 64 3.18 15.67 3.17
C ARG A 64 3.25 15.33 1.70
N ARG A 65 4.39 15.49 1.08
CA ARG A 65 4.54 15.17 -0.33
C ARG A 65 4.31 13.69 -0.61
N ARG A 66 4.80 12.84 0.29
CA ARG A 66 4.63 11.40 0.13
C ARG A 66 3.18 10.98 0.30
N ILE A 67 2.47 11.57 1.26
CA ILE A 67 1.05 11.29 1.46
C ILE A 67 0.25 11.76 0.25
N GLU A 68 0.55 12.95 -0.25
CA GLU A 68 -0.14 13.49 -1.43
C GLU A 68 0.09 12.61 -2.64
N TRP A 69 1.33 12.18 -2.85
CA TRP A 69 1.63 11.28 -3.95
C TRP A 69 0.87 9.96 -3.82
N TYR A 70 0.84 9.41 -2.61
CA TYR A 70 0.14 8.15 -2.38
C TYR A 70 -1.36 8.27 -2.68
N LEU A 71 -1.97 9.34 -2.21
CA LEU A 71 -3.41 9.53 -2.44
C LEU A 71 -3.74 9.81 -3.90
N ALA A 72 -2.86 10.52 -4.59
CA ALA A 72 -3.09 10.87 -5.99
C ALA A 72 -2.73 9.73 -6.95
N GLU A 73 -1.64 9.06 -6.71
CA GLU A 73 -1.13 8.05 -7.64
C GLU A 73 -0.83 6.71 -7.03
N GLY A 74 -0.14 6.69 -5.93
CA GLY A 74 0.40 5.45 -5.37
C GLY A 74 -0.64 4.37 -5.09
N ARG A 75 -1.75 4.75 -4.50
CA ARG A 75 -2.77 3.76 -4.14
C ARG A 75 -3.47 3.15 -5.36
N ALA A 76 -3.41 3.83 -6.49
CA ALA A 76 -4.03 3.34 -7.71
C ALA A 76 -3.11 2.43 -8.53
N VAL A 77 -1.85 2.34 -8.15
CA VAL A 77 -0.90 1.50 -8.88
C VAL A 77 -1.22 0.03 -8.66
N HIS A 78 -1.29 -0.72 -9.72
CA HIS A 78 -1.50 -2.16 -9.65
C HIS A 78 -0.77 -2.81 -10.82
N PRO A 79 -0.43 -4.11 -10.70
CA PRO A 79 0.26 -4.79 -11.78
C PRO A 79 -0.63 -4.95 -13.00
N ARG A 80 -0.04 -5.13 -14.14
CA ARG A 80 -0.79 -5.41 -15.36
C ARG A 80 -1.19 -6.87 -15.42
N LEU A 81 -0.41 -7.75 -14.81
CA LEU A 81 -0.76 -9.16 -14.73
C LEU A 81 -1.89 -9.35 -13.72
N THR A 82 -2.84 -10.20 -14.06
CA THR A 82 -3.95 -10.52 -13.17
C THR A 82 -3.68 -11.84 -12.48
N GLY A 83 -4.54 -12.22 -11.54
CA GLY A 83 -4.44 -13.52 -10.90
C GLY A 83 -4.51 -14.67 -11.92
N GLY A 84 -5.38 -14.53 -12.92
CA GLY A 84 -5.48 -15.54 -13.97
C GLY A 84 -4.20 -15.67 -14.79
N ASP A 85 -3.55 -14.54 -15.07
CA ASP A 85 -2.29 -14.54 -15.80
C ASP A 85 -1.22 -15.26 -14.99
N LEU A 86 -1.20 -15.06 -13.68
CA LEU A 86 -0.23 -15.70 -12.81
C LEU A 86 -0.44 -17.22 -12.78
N LEU A 87 -1.68 -17.65 -12.76
CA LEU A 87 -1.98 -19.08 -12.80
C LEU A 87 -1.46 -19.69 -14.13
N ALA A 88 -1.62 -18.96 -15.21
CA ALA A 88 -1.14 -19.41 -16.51
C ALA A 88 0.38 -19.49 -16.55
N LEU A 89 1.08 -18.69 -15.75
CA LEU A 89 2.52 -18.71 -15.67
C LEU A 89 3.05 -19.81 -14.74
N GLY A 90 2.15 -20.48 -14.05
CA GLY A 90 2.56 -21.57 -13.16
C GLY A 90 2.53 -21.27 -11.68
N VAL A 91 2.04 -20.11 -11.28
CA VAL A 91 1.91 -19.78 -9.86
C VAL A 91 0.76 -20.62 -9.28
N PRO A 92 0.98 -21.38 -8.21
CA PRO A 92 -0.08 -22.20 -7.63
C PRO A 92 -1.24 -21.37 -7.12
N ARG A 93 -2.46 -21.91 -7.25
CA ARG A 93 -3.63 -21.26 -6.73
C ARG A 93 -3.50 -21.07 -5.24
N GLY A 94 -4.07 -20.03 -4.71
CA GLY A 94 -4.10 -19.76 -3.28
C GLY A 94 -3.30 -18.54 -2.88
N PRO A 95 -2.78 -18.48 -1.65
CA PRO A 95 -2.11 -17.28 -1.14
C PRO A 95 -0.90 -16.83 -1.97
N ARG A 96 -0.28 -17.74 -2.70
CA ARG A 96 0.88 -17.37 -3.50
C ARG A 96 0.55 -16.41 -4.63
N VAL A 97 -0.66 -16.50 -5.18
CA VAL A 97 -1.12 -15.57 -6.21
C VAL A 97 -1.14 -14.16 -5.63
N GLY A 98 -1.69 -14.00 -4.42
CA GLY A 98 -1.73 -12.71 -3.77
C GLY A 98 -0.34 -12.16 -3.47
N ARG A 99 0.58 -13.03 -3.04
CA ARG A 99 1.97 -12.62 -2.76
C ARG A 99 2.68 -12.18 -4.04
N ALA A 100 2.44 -12.89 -5.13
CA ALA A 100 3.02 -12.52 -6.41
C ALA A 100 2.50 -11.16 -6.88
N LEU A 101 1.21 -10.93 -6.75
CA LEU A 101 0.63 -9.64 -7.11
C LEU A 101 1.18 -8.52 -6.25
N ALA A 102 1.36 -8.76 -4.95
CA ALA A 102 1.93 -7.78 -4.04
C ALA A 102 3.38 -7.47 -4.43
N MET A 103 4.15 -8.49 -4.78
CA MET A 103 5.53 -8.32 -5.23
C MET A 103 5.58 -7.46 -6.50
N LEU A 104 4.71 -7.77 -7.47
CA LEU A 104 4.68 -7.01 -8.72
C LEU A 104 4.27 -5.57 -8.50
N ARG A 105 3.32 -5.33 -7.60
CA ARG A 105 2.89 -3.98 -7.27
C ARG A 105 4.06 -3.19 -6.66
N ARG A 106 4.80 -3.83 -5.77
CA ARG A 106 5.94 -3.20 -5.12
C ARG A 106 7.00 -2.83 -6.15
N ARG A 107 7.31 -3.75 -7.06
CA ARG A 107 8.29 -3.46 -8.11
C ARG A 107 7.85 -2.35 -9.04
N ARG A 108 6.55 -2.32 -9.33
CA ARG A 108 6.01 -1.27 -10.17
C ARG A 108 6.08 0.09 -9.48
N LEU A 109 5.78 0.14 -8.18
CA LEU A 109 5.87 1.37 -7.42
C LEU A 109 7.30 1.91 -7.40
N ASP A 110 8.28 1.02 -7.32
CA ASP A 110 9.69 1.42 -7.27
C ASP A 110 10.30 1.64 -8.67
N GLY A 111 9.48 1.54 -9.71
CA GLY A 111 9.96 1.77 -11.06
C GLY A 111 10.74 0.62 -11.68
N GLU A 112 10.69 -0.55 -11.06
CA GLU A 112 11.44 -1.72 -11.54
C GLU A 112 10.64 -2.58 -12.51
N ALA A 113 9.37 -2.32 -12.70
CA ALA A 113 8.55 -3.04 -13.63
C ALA A 113 7.67 -2.04 -14.39
N GLY A 114 7.97 -1.79 -15.62
CA GLY A 114 7.23 -0.82 -16.41
C GLY A 114 6.40 -1.46 -17.52
N SER A 115 6.63 -2.72 -17.82
CA SER A 115 5.91 -3.39 -18.92
C SER A 115 5.44 -4.77 -18.50
N LEU A 116 4.55 -5.33 -19.31
CA LEU A 116 4.02 -6.67 -19.08
C LEU A 116 5.13 -7.71 -19.15
N ALA A 117 6.05 -7.54 -20.08
CA ALA A 117 7.18 -8.47 -20.25
C ALA A 117 8.07 -8.46 -19.00
N GLU A 118 8.33 -7.28 -18.45
CA GLU A 118 9.14 -7.18 -17.24
C GLU A 118 8.43 -7.82 -16.06
N GLU A 119 7.13 -7.67 -15.95
CA GLU A 119 6.37 -8.32 -14.88
C GLU A 119 6.46 -9.84 -15.00
N ARG A 120 6.37 -10.39 -16.20
CA ARG A 120 6.47 -11.82 -16.39
C ARG A 120 7.83 -12.34 -15.97
N GLU A 121 8.89 -11.63 -16.31
CA GLU A 121 10.24 -12.03 -15.92
C GLU A 121 10.41 -12.00 -14.40
N LEU A 122 9.86 -10.97 -13.75
CA LEU A 122 9.93 -10.87 -12.30
C LEU A 122 9.20 -12.03 -11.62
N VAL A 123 8.07 -12.46 -12.18
CA VAL A 123 7.33 -13.60 -11.63
C VAL A 123 8.16 -14.88 -11.79
N LYS A 124 8.81 -15.07 -12.93
CA LYS A 124 9.63 -16.25 -13.17
C LYS A 124 10.80 -16.29 -12.18
N GLU A 125 11.47 -15.16 -11.98
CA GLU A 125 12.56 -15.07 -11.04
C GLU A 125 12.08 -15.32 -9.62
N TRP A 126 10.94 -14.77 -9.25
CA TRP A 126 10.37 -14.93 -7.94
C TRP A 126 10.07 -16.40 -7.64
N MET A 127 9.49 -17.11 -8.61
CA MET A 127 9.19 -18.51 -8.45
C MET A 127 10.45 -19.36 -8.35
N THR A 128 11.46 -19.02 -9.13
CA THR A 128 12.71 -19.77 -9.15
C THR A 128 13.49 -19.55 -7.86
N SER A 129 13.46 -18.35 -7.31
CA SER A 129 14.23 -18.04 -6.12
C SER A 129 13.60 -18.57 -4.83
N GLY A 130 12.36 -19.00 -4.89
CA GLY A 130 11.67 -19.50 -3.70
C GLY A 130 11.38 -18.45 -2.65
N LYS A 131 11.40 -17.19 -3.01
CA LYS A 131 11.19 -16.12 -2.05
C LYS A 131 9.75 -15.70 -1.97
N GLU A 132 8.85 -16.63 -1.79
CA GLU A 132 7.48 -16.27 -1.71
C GLU A 132 7.03 -16.16 -0.27
N ALA A 133 7.88 -16.29 0.64
CA ALA A 133 7.49 -16.24 2.04
C ALA A 133 7.15 -14.84 2.52
#